data_27c6415b417d5e4334dbdedbef25c05e
#
_entry.id   27c6415b417d5e4334dbdedbef25c05e
#
_cell.length_a   1.000
_cell.length_b   1.000
_cell.length_c   1.000
_cell.angle_alpha   90.00
_cell.angle_beta   90.00
_cell.angle_gamma   90.00
#
_symmetry.space_group_name_H-M   'P 1'
#
loop_
_entity.id
_entity.type
_entity.pdbx_description
1 polymer ?
#
loop_
_entity_poly.entity_id
_entity_poly.type
_entity_poly.pdbx_seq_one_letter_code
_entity_poly.pdbx_strand_id
1 'polypeptide(L)'
;MLYRTVPKTGDRLSILGFGCMRYPSTRTGGIDEERTIRQIRQAIDGGVNYLDTAPVYHMGKSEVILGRALADGYREKVRIATKLPPWSVFDRDDMERILDTQLETLQTDHIDYYLLHSLSKSSFESMKMLGIFAFLDSAKKDGRIRHAGFSTHANNAVFREIVDSYDWDFCQIQYNYLDEKNQAGTDGLEYAAGKKMAVMIMEPLRGGNLAGRVPAAIQAIWDKAPVKRSPAEWALRWVWNHPEVTVVLSGMNDEAHIEENLRVADTALPGGLLEEDLATIHRARDEYWRLMKVGCTGCGYCMPCPAGVDIPGCFASYNTHALFPHDRTTKFHYIGQHGGLMGEKSSAGLCRQCGKCAKACPQHLPIPALMKDVAREMEGMMGVVVPVLKGGLWCMNKLGRVRRFVTGDKSHA
;
A
#
# COMPACT_ATOMS: atom_id res chain seq x y z
N MET A 1 9.53 -18.43 12.48
CA MET A 1 9.28 -17.65 11.23
C MET A 1 9.37 -18.56 10.02
N LEU A 2 8.35 -18.58 9.18
CA LEU A 2 8.39 -19.25 7.88
C LEU A 2 8.97 -18.28 6.82
N TYR A 3 9.59 -18.87 5.78
CA TYR A 3 10.21 -18.13 4.68
C TYR A 3 9.73 -18.66 3.34
N ARG A 4 9.62 -17.77 2.35
CA ARG A 4 9.32 -18.11 0.96
C ARG A 4 10.46 -17.65 0.05
N THR A 5 10.70 -18.43 -1.01
CA THR A 5 11.75 -18.11 -1.98
C THR A 5 11.20 -17.23 -3.07
N VAL A 6 11.88 -16.14 -3.36
CA VAL A 6 11.60 -15.25 -4.50
C VAL A 6 11.93 -16.00 -5.79
N PRO A 7 10.99 -16.21 -6.70
CA PRO A 7 11.18 -17.14 -7.83
C PRO A 7 12.32 -16.78 -8.78
N LYS A 8 12.53 -15.48 -9.06
CA LYS A 8 13.58 -15.02 -9.99
C LYS A 8 14.94 -14.87 -9.35
N THR A 9 15.02 -14.55 -8.07
CA THR A 9 16.28 -14.14 -7.42
C THR A 9 16.86 -15.21 -6.51
N GLY A 10 16.02 -16.14 -6.03
CA GLY A 10 16.40 -17.15 -5.05
C GLY A 10 16.48 -16.65 -3.61
N ASP A 11 16.23 -15.36 -3.36
CA ASP A 11 16.19 -14.80 -2.01
C ASP A 11 15.14 -15.50 -1.15
N ARG A 12 15.52 -15.81 0.10
CA ARG A 12 14.58 -16.34 1.10
C ARG A 12 14.07 -15.21 1.97
N LEU A 13 12.82 -14.83 1.78
CA LEU A 13 12.16 -13.75 2.53
C LEU A 13 11.21 -14.33 3.58
N SER A 14 11.17 -13.70 4.76
CA SER A 14 10.16 -13.98 5.77
C SER A 14 8.77 -13.70 5.21
N ILE A 15 7.81 -14.58 5.49
CA ILE A 15 6.43 -14.39 5.01
C ILE A 15 5.78 -13.13 5.61
N LEU A 16 6.27 -12.66 6.77
CA LEU A 16 5.91 -11.40 7.41
C LEU A 16 6.99 -10.35 7.09
N GLY A 17 6.58 -9.20 6.56
CA GLY A 17 7.42 -8.03 6.37
C GLY A 17 7.00 -6.90 7.33
N PHE A 18 7.96 -6.08 7.75
CA PHE A 18 7.70 -4.91 8.59
C PHE A 18 7.43 -3.67 7.73
N GLY A 19 6.20 -3.14 7.81
CA GLY A 19 5.81 -1.92 7.09
C GLY A 19 6.09 -0.66 7.91
N CYS A 20 7.00 0.16 7.45
CA CYS A 20 7.48 1.38 8.13
C CYS A 20 6.57 2.61 7.95
N MET A 21 5.33 2.42 7.50
CA MET A 21 4.36 3.51 7.32
C MET A 21 3.63 3.90 8.61
N ARG A 22 3.64 3.06 9.65
CA ARG A 22 2.85 3.23 10.87
C ARG A 22 3.70 3.06 12.12
N TYR A 23 4.60 4.01 12.35
CA TYR A 23 5.40 4.03 13.59
C TYR A 23 4.57 4.47 14.80
N PRO A 24 4.90 4.02 16.01
CA PRO A 24 4.25 4.46 17.22
C PRO A 24 4.45 5.97 17.42
N SER A 25 3.42 6.61 17.97
CA SER A 25 3.42 8.06 18.21
C SER A 25 3.59 8.37 19.71
N THR A 26 4.29 9.45 20.00
CA THR A 26 4.33 10.04 21.34
C THR A 26 2.97 10.62 21.73
N ARG A 27 2.77 10.93 22.99
CA ARG A 27 1.56 11.61 23.49
C ARG A 27 1.32 12.98 22.82
N THR A 28 2.36 13.63 22.32
CA THR A 28 2.29 14.93 21.63
C THR A 28 2.11 14.80 20.11
N GLY A 29 1.97 13.57 19.57
CA GLY A 29 1.69 13.31 18.16
C GLY A 29 2.93 13.17 17.26
N GLY A 30 4.16 13.27 17.82
CA GLY A 30 5.40 12.95 17.09
C GLY A 30 5.67 11.45 17.04
N ILE A 31 6.65 11.02 16.24
CA ILE A 31 7.11 9.63 16.23
C ILE A 31 7.86 9.35 17.54
N ASP A 32 7.55 8.22 18.19
CA ASP A 32 8.35 7.66 19.27
C ASP A 32 9.52 6.88 18.66
N GLU A 33 10.62 7.57 18.38
CA GLU A 33 11.75 7.02 17.64
C GLU A 33 12.42 5.87 18.39
N GLU A 34 12.65 6.02 19.70
CA GLU A 34 13.29 4.96 20.50
C GLU A 34 12.44 3.69 20.52
N ARG A 35 11.13 3.83 20.71
CA ARG A 35 10.20 2.69 20.67
C ARG A 35 10.17 2.09 19.27
N THR A 36 10.16 2.91 18.23
CA THR A 36 10.20 2.45 16.83
C THR A 36 11.43 1.60 16.55
N ILE A 37 12.62 2.06 16.95
CA ILE A 37 13.87 1.31 16.76
C ILE A 37 13.82 -0.03 17.50
N ARG A 38 13.35 -0.04 18.76
CA ARG A 38 13.18 -1.30 19.52
C ARG A 38 12.23 -2.26 18.82
N GLN A 39 11.08 -1.77 18.33
CA GLN A 39 10.09 -2.59 17.62
C GLN A 39 10.62 -3.17 16.31
N ILE A 40 11.35 -2.39 15.51
CA ILE A 40 12.00 -2.88 14.28
C ILE A 40 13.00 -3.99 14.62
N ARG A 41 13.87 -3.76 15.62
CA ARG A 41 14.87 -4.76 16.04
C ARG A 41 14.21 -6.00 16.62
N GLN A 42 13.14 -5.86 17.43
CA GLN A 42 12.35 -7.01 17.94
C GLN A 42 11.79 -7.86 16.80
N ALA A 43 11.25 -7.23 15.75
CA ALA A 43 10.73 -7.97 14.60
C ALA A 43 11.86 -8.70 13.84
N ILE A 44 13.03 -8.06 13.66
CA ILE A 44 14.20 -8.68 13.00
C ILE A 44 14.73 -9.86 13.83
N ASP A 45 14.86 -9.70 15.13
CA ASP A 45 15.32 -10.78 16.04
C ASP A 45 14.30 -11.94 16.09
N GLY A 46 13.00 -11.64 15.86
CA GLY A 46 11.95 -12.62 15.63
C GLY A 46 11.95 -13.27 14.24
N GLY A 47 12.91 -12.94 13.38
CA GLY A 47 13.13 -13.55 12.07
C GLY A 47 12.53 -12.80 10.88
N VAL A 48 11.97 -11.60 11.06
CA VAL A 48 11.57 -10.73 9.93
C VAL A 48 12.83 -10.25 9.22
N ASN A 49 12.88 -10.46 7.90
CA ASN A 49 14.02 -10.03 7.09
C ASN A 49 13.62 -9.18 5.87
N TYR A 50 12.38 -8.69 5.79
CA TYR A 50 11.92 -7.77 4.75
C TYR A 50 11.30 -6.52 5.41
N LEU A 51 11.88 -5.36 5.15
CA LEU A 51 11.46 -4.07 5.71
C LEU A 51 11.06 -3.13 4.59
N ASP A 52 9.82 -2.63 4.63
CA ASP A 52 9.24 -1.78 3.59
C ASP A 52 9.09 -0.34 4.06
N THR A 53 9.74 0.59 3.38
CA THR A 53 9.67 2.03 3.65
C THR A 53 9.39 2.85 2.39
N ALA A 54 9.34 4.17 2.49
CA ALA A 54 9.28 5.12 1.39
C ALA A 54 9.69 6.53 1.86
N PRO A 55 10.23 7.38 0.97
CA PRO A 55 10.66 8.74 1.33
C PRO A 55 9.51 9.63 1.78
N VAL A 56 8.26 9.31 1.42
CA VAL A 56 7.08 10.09 1.83
C VAL A 56 6.50 9.66 3.18
N TYR A 57 6.90 8.52 3.72
CA TYR A 57 6.37 8.04 4.98
C TYR A 57 6.84 8.92 6.15
N HIS A 58 5.90 9.25 7.04
CA HIS A 58 6.18 10.12 8.17
C HIS A 58 6.86 11.45 7.79
N MET A 59 6.47 12.03 6.64
CA MET A 59 7.04 13.29 6.13
C MET A 59 8.56 13.22 5.95
N GLY A 60 9.07 12.10 5.46
CA GLY A 60 10.50 11.88 5.18
C GLY A 60 11.31 11.29 6.34
N LYS A 61 10.70 11.07 7.51
CA LYS A 61 11.44 10.56 8.69
C LYS A 61 11.56 9.03 8.72
N SER A 62 10.75 8.31 7.92
CA SER A 62 10.72 6.85 7.99
C SER A 62 12.05 6.22 7.61
N GLU A 63 12.67 6.67 6.52
CA GLU A 63 13.96 6.15 6.06
C GLU A 63 15.09 6.49 7.04
N VAL A 64 15.09 7.71 7.62
CA VAL A 64 16.07 8.13 8.63
C VAL A 64 16.04 7.20 9.85
N ILE A 65 14.84 6.95 10.39
CA ILE A 65 14.66 6.09 11.57
C ILE A 65 15.02 4.65 11.25
N LEU A 66 14.66 4.17 10.05
CA LEU A 66 15.02 2.83 9.60
C LEU A 66 16.54 2.67 9.50
N GLY A 67 17.26 3.64 8.89
CA GLY A 67 18.71 3.61 8.82
C GLY A 67 19.36 3.49 10.19
N ARG A 68 18.88 4.27 11.19
CA ARG A 68 19.34 4.18 12.59
C ARG A 68 19.02 2.83 13.24
N ALA A 69 17.83 2.27 12.95
CA ALA A 69 17.44 0.97 13.49
C ALA A 69 18.32 -0.17 12.97
N LEU A 70 18.86 -0.01 11.75
CA LEU A 70 19.70 -0.99 11.08
C LEU A 70 21.20 -0.89 11.39
N ALA A 71 21.61 0.06 12.23
CA ALA A 71 22.97 0.10 12.77
C ALA A 71 23.29 -1.17 13.59
N ASP A 72 24.53 -1.30 14.02
CA ASP A 72 25.01 -2.37 14.92
C ASP A 72 24.82 -3.79 14.37
N GLY A 73 25.01 -3.98 13.05
CA GLY A 73 24.95 -5.30 12.39
C GLY A 73 23.52 -5.79 12.09
N TYR A 74 22.51 -4.92 12.15
CA TYR A 74 21.14 -5.27 11.73
C TYR A 74 20.93 -5.17 10.23
N ARG A 75 21.71 -4.31 9.51
CA ARG A 75 21.58 -4.15 8.06
C ARG A 75 21.79 -5.46 7.29
N GLU A 76 22.74 -6.24 7.69
CA GLU A 76 23.11 -7.50 7.04
C GLU A 76 22.04 -8.61 7.24
N LYS A 77 21.24 -8.49 8.27
CA LYS A 77 20.18 -9.47 8.57
C LYS A 77 18.94 -9.31 7.67
N VAL A 78 18.79 -8.18 6.95
CA VAL A 78 17.54 -7.80 6.30
C VAL A 78 17.68 -7.42 4.84
N ARG A 79 16.56 -7.35 4.16
CA ARG A 79 16.37 -6.77 2.84
C ARG A 79 15.51 -5.51 2.97
N ILE A 80 16.06 -4.38 2.53
CA ILE A 80 15.36 -3.09 2.53
C ILE A 80 14.59 -2.94 1.23
N ALA A 81 13.31 -2.60 1.35
CA ALA A 81 12.49 -2.13 0.25
C ALA A 81 12.18 -0.65 0.43
N THR A 82 12.51 0.19 -0.56
CA THR A 82 12.06 1.58 -0.61
C THR A 82 11.63 1.96 -2.03
N LYS A 83 11.10 3.17 -2.20
CA LYS A 83 10.30 3.49 -3.37
C LYS A 83 10.70 4.81 -4.01
N LEU A 84 10.72 4.85 -5.35
CA LEU A 84 10.83 6.07 -6.15
C LEU A 84 9.43 6.68 -6.31
N PRO A 85 9.13 7.87 -5.77
CA PRO A 85 7.83 8.51 -5.93
C PRO A 85 7.72 9.21 -7.29
N PRO A 86 6.86 8.74 -8.23
CA PRO A 86 6.76 9.30 -9.59
C PRO A 86 6.40 10.78 -9.62
N TRP A 87 5.64 11.26 -8.63
CA TRP A 87 5.24 12.68 -8.51
C TRP A 87 6.37 13.63 -8.08
N SER A 88 7.53 13.08 -7.74
CA SER A 88 8.75 13.85 -7.40
C SER A 88 9.79 13.81 -8.52
N VAL A 89 9.49 13.13 -9.62
CA VAL A 89 10.38 12.95 -10.78
C VAL A 89 9.87 13.84 -11.91
N PHE A 90 10.64 14.86 -12.28
CA PHE A 90 10.34 15.78 -13.37
C PHE A 90 11.28 15.61 -14.55
N ASP A 91 12.46 15.05 -14.31
CA ASP A 91 13.48 14.71 -15.29
C ASP A 91 14.26 13.46 -14.87
N ARG A 92 15.22 13.04 -15.70
CA ARG A 92 16.02 11.84 -15.44
C ARG A 92 16.95 12.01 -14.23
N ASP A 93 17.51 13.18 -14.04
CA ASP A 93 18.47 13.45 -12.96
C ASP A 93 17.80 13.39 -11.59
N ASP A 94 16.48 13.66 -11.53
CA ASP A 94 15.71 13.48 -10.31
C ASP A 94 15.70 12.03 -9.81
N MET A 95 15.70 11.03 -10.71
CA MET A 95 15.73 9.62 -10.32
C MET A 95 17.04 9.27 -9.64
N GLU A 96 18.16 9.72 -10.22
CA GLU A 96 19.50 9.51 -9.64
C GLU A 96 19.60 10.18 -8.28
N ARG A 97 19.25 11.45 -8.19
CA ARG A 97 19.30 12.24 -6.96
C ARG A 97 18.43 11.67 -5.85
N ILE A 98 17.23 11.16 -6.18
CA ILE A 98 16.35 10.55 -5.19
C ILE A 98 16.97 9.25 -4.66
N LEU A 99 17.49 8.40 -5.54
CA LEU A 99 18.15 7.15 -5.14
C LEU A 99 19.35 7.41 -4.25
N ASP A 100 20.21 8.35 -4.63
CA ASP A 100 21.41 8.71 -3.84
C ASP A 100 21.01 9.24 -2.45
N THR A 101 20.01 10.14 -2.39
CA THR A 101 19.46 10.63 -1.12
C THR A 101 18.92 9.49 -0.24
N GLN A 102 18.28 8.49 -0.85
CA GLN A 102 17.75 7.33 -0.11
C GLN A 102 18.86 6.46 0.45
N LEU A 103 19.92 6.22 -0.30
CA LEU A 103 21.11 5.48 0.15
C LEU A 103 21.76 6.18 1.35
N GLU A 104 21.95 7.51 1.27
CA GLU A 104 22.48 8.32 2.37
C GLU A 104 21.58 8.27 3.60
N THR A 105 20.27 8.47 3.40
CA THR A 105 19.28 8.51 4.48
C THR A 105 19.16 7.17 5.20
N LEU A 106 19.18 6.07 4.46
CA LEU A 106 19.15 4.70 4.97
C LEU A 106 20.49 4.22 5.50
N GLN A 107 21.58 5.00 5.29
CA GLN A 107 22.96 4.67 5.69
C GLN A 107 23.41 3.31 5.13
N THR A 108 23.21 3.09 3.83
CA THR A 108 23.51 1.83 3.14
C THR A 108 24.10 2.11 1.76
N ASP A 109 24.91 1.22 1.26
CA ASP A 109 25.50 1.28 -0.08
C ASP A 109 24.56 0.73 -1.18
N HIS A 110 23.50 0.01 -0.80
CA HIS A 110 22.54 -0.53 -1.75
C HIS A 110 21.13 -0.70 -1.14
N ILE A 111 20.13 -0.72 -2.02
CA ILE A 111 18.74 -1.07 -1.72
C ILE A 111 18.45 -2.44 -2.32
N ASP A 112 17.94 -3.37 -1.50
CA ASP A 112 17.68 -4.72 -1.97
C ASP A 112 16.47 -4.78 -2.93
N TYR A 113 15.36 -4.07 -2.61
CA TYR A 113 14.11 -4.08 -3.37
C TYR A 113 13.65 -2.66 -3.66
N TYR A 114 13.83 -2.20 -4.91
CA TYR A 114 13.51 -0.84 -5.30
C TYR A 114 12.23 -0.78 -6.13
N LEU A 115 11.22 0.01 -5.67
CA LEU A 115 9.89 0.04 -6.27
C LEU A 115 9.59 1.39 -6.91
N LEU A 116 8.90 1.40 -8.04
CA LEU A 116 8.15 2.58 -8.47
C LEU A 116 6.90 2.70 -7.60
N HIS A 117 6.70 3.86 -6.95
CA HIS A 117 5.70 4.04 -5.91
C HIS A 117 4.31 4.33 -6.46
N SER A 118 3.33 3.49 -6.13
CA SER A 118 1.90 3.76 -6.37
C SER A 118 1.58 4.16 -7.82
N LEU A 119 2.05 3.34 -8.78
CA LEU A 119 1.84 3.61 -10.20
C LEU A 119 0.34 3.66 -10.55
N SER A 120 -0.03 4.72 -11.25
CA SER A 120 -1.26 4.84 -12.04
C SER A 120 -0.92 4.72 -13.53
N LYS A 121 -1.92 4.62 -14.40
CA LYS A 121 -1.65 4.64 -15.85
C LYS A 121 -0.89 5.88 -16.29
N SER A 122 -1.31 7.08 -15.84
CA SER A 122 -0.67 8.34 -16.22
C SER A 122 0.75 8.48 -15.67
N SER A 123 0.97 8.15 -14.38
CA SER A 123 2.32 8.23 -13.82
C SER A 123 3.27 7.20 -14.44
N PHE A 124 2.78 6.03 -14.78
CA PHE A 124 3.57 5.02 -15.46
C PHE A 124 4.01 5.46 -16.86
N GLU A 125 3.09 6.03 -17.67
CA GLU A 125 3.45 6.59 -18.98
C GLU A 125 4.48 7.72 -18.86
N SER A 126 4.33 8.60 -17.87
CA SER A 126 5.31 9.67 -17.61
C SER A 126 6.69 9.09 -17.26
N MET A 127 6.76 8.09 -16.40
CA MET A 127 8.03 7.44 -16.04
C MET A 127 8.69 6.75 -17.24
N LYS A 128 7.92 6.11 -18.13
CA LYS A 128 8.45 5.54 -19.37
C LYS A 128 9.07 6.62 -20.28
N MET A 129 8.39 7.75 -20.47
CA MET A 129 8.92 8.87 -21.27
C MET A 129 10.23 9.43 -20.71
N LEU A 130 10.40 9.41 -19.39
CA LEU A 130 11.63 9.83 -18.71
C LEU A 130 12.74 8.76 -18.71
N GLY A 131 12.49 7.58 -19.30
CA GLY A 131 13.51 6.54 -19.45
C GLY A 131 13.72 5.69 -18.19
N ILE A 132 12.67 5.46 -17.40
CA ILE A 132 12.75 4.72 -16.12
C ILE A 132 13.44 3.35 -16.24
N PHE A 133 13.21 2.61 -17.31
CA PHE A 133 13.79 1.28 -17.45
C PHE A 133 15.33 1.33 -17.60
N ALA A 134 15.83 2.30 -18.38
CA ALA A 134 17.26 2.53 -18.51
C ALA A 134 17.90 2.98 -17.18
N PHE A 135 17.18 3.75 -16.36
CA PHE A 135 17.62 4.10 -15.01
C PHE A 135 17.70 2.86 -14.12
N LEU A 136 16.65 2.03 -14.08
CA LEU A 136 16.64 0.79 -13.27
C LEU A 136 17.76 -0.18 -13.67
N ASP A 137 17.99 -0.36 -14.98
CA ASP A 137 19.06 -1.21 -15.49
C ASP A 137 20.44 -0.67 -15.10
N SER A 138 20.64 0.67 -15.16
CA SER A 138 21.89 1.32 -14.72
C SER A 138 22.12 1.11 -13.22
N ALA A 139 21.11 1.38 -12.39
CA ALA A 139 21.21 1.25 -10.94
C ALA A 139 21.38 -0.20 -10.47
N LYS A 140 20.85 -1.19 -11.22
CA LYS A 140 21.16 -2.62 -10.99
C LYS A 140 22.62 -2.93 -11.37
N LYS A 141 23.08 -2.42 -12.49
CA LYS A 141 24.43 -2.69 -13.01
C LYS A 141 25.54 -2.12 -12.11
N ASP A 142 25.32 -0.93 -11.56
CA ASP A 142 26.27 -0.29 -10.64
C ASP A 142 26.13 -0.77 -9.18
N GLY A 143 25.12 -1.59 -8.89
CA GLY A 143 24.92 -2.25 -7.60
C GLY A 143 24.16 -1.42 -6.56
N ARG A 144 23.70 -0.20 -6.90
CA ARG A 144 22.90 0.62 -5.97
C ARG A 144 21.52 0.04 -5.66
N ILE A 145 20.95 -0.72 -6.59
CA ILE A 145 19.77 -1.54 -6.34
C ILE A 145 20.00 -2.99 -6.75
N ARG A 146 19.37 -3.95 -6.08
CA ARG A 146 19.46 -5.37 -6.43
C ARG A 146 18.31 -5.82 -7.29
N HIS A 147 17.09 -5.52 -6.89
CA HIS A 147 15.86 -5.96 -7.53
C HIS A 147 14.93 -4.77 -7.80
N ALA A 148 14.33 -4.75 -8.98
CA ALA A 148 13.40 -3.72 -9.41
C ALA A 148 11.95 -4.22 -9.39
N GLY A 149 11.05 -3.40 -8.85
CA GLY A 149 9.64 -3.69 -8.78
C GLY A 149 8.78 -2.44 -8.85
N PHE A 150 7.51 -2.62 -8.59
CA PHE A 150 6.56 -1.52 -8.51
C PHE A 150 5.46 -1.79 -7.49
N SER A 151 4.84 -0.73 -6.98
CA SER A 151 3.58 -0.79 -6.26
C SER A 151 2.47 -0.08 -7.03
N THR A 152 1.24 -0.55 -6.91
CA THR A 152 0.09 0.07 -7.59
C THR A 152 -1.21 -0.18 -6.84
N HIS A 153 -2.14 0.76 -6.99
CA HIS A 153 -3.55 0.66 -6.62
C HIS A 153 -4.45 0.69 -7.87
N ALA A 154 -3.88 0.52 -9.06
CA ALA A 154 -4.61 0.51 -10.31
C ALA A 154 -5.49 -0.74 -10.45
N ASN A 155 -6.47 -0.68 -11.35
CA ASN A 155 -7.27 -1.85 -11.71
C ASN A 155 -6.45 -2.93 -12.42
N ASN A 156 -7.01 -4.13 -12.54
CA ASN A 156 -6.33 -5.29 -13.10
C ASN A 156 -5.81 -5.06 -14.54
N ALA A 157 -6.51 -4.30 -15.38
CA ALA A 157 -6.07 -4.05 -16.75
C ALA A 157 -4.76 -3.22 -16.79
N VAL A 158 -4.70 -2.14 -16.00
CA VAL A 158 -3.48 -1.31 -15.88
C VAL A 158 -2.37 -2.08 -15.17
N PHE A 159 -2.71 -2.88 -14.16
CA PHE A 159 -1.75 -3.76 -13.49
C PHE A 159 -1.04 -4.68 -14.46
N ARG A 160 -1.79 -5.39 -15.34
CA ARG A 160 -1.21 -6.28 -16.36
C ARG A 160 -0.35 -5.52 -17.36
N GLU A 161 -0.76 -4.31 -17.78
CA GLU A 161 0.03 -3.46 -18.67
C GLU A 161 1.39 -3.12 -18.04
N ILE A 162 1.44 -2.83 -16.74
CA ILE A 162 2.69 -2.58 -16.01
C ILE A 162 3.52 -3.86 -15.92
N VAL A 163 2.92 -4.99 -15.55
CA VAL A 163 3.61 -6.29 -15.44
C VAL A 163 4.29 -6.68 -16.74
N ASP A 164 3.63 -6.48 -17.89
CA ASP A 164 4.17 -6.90 -19.20
C ASP A 164 5.22 -5.94 -19.78
N SER A 165 5.45 -4.78 -19.16
CA SER A 165 6.27 -3.72 -19.74
C SER A 165 7.78 -3.83 -19.45
N TYR A 166 8.16 -4.60 -18.46
CA TYR A 166 9.56 -4.76 -18.04
C TYR A 166 9.75 -6.11 -17.35
N ASP A 167 10.98 -6.58 -17.26
CA ASP A 167 11.31 -7.82 -16.53
C ASP A 167 11.41 -7.56 -15.02
N TRP A 168 10.25 -7.29 -14.40
CA TRP A 168 10.14 -7.01 -12.98
C TRP A 168 10.50 -8.23 -12.13
N ASP A 169 11.25 -8.01 -11.06
CA ASP A 169 11.56 -9.05 -10.08
C ASP A 169 10.37 -9.30 -9.13
N PHE A 170 9.61 -8.24 -8.81
CA PHE A 170 8.51 -8.29 -7.85
C PHE A 170 7.48 -7.17 -8.07
N CYS A 171 6.33 -7.32 -7.43
CA CYS A 171 5.33 -6.25 -7.33
C CYS A 171 4.74 -6.19 -5.91
N GLN A 172 4.15 -5.04 -5.59
CA GLN A 172 3.44 -4.83 -4.33
C GLN A 172 2.01 -4.39 -4.60
N ILE A 173 1.03 -5.20 -4.16
CA ILE A 173 -0.39 -4.99 -4.38
C ILE A 173 -1.18 -5.02 -3.08
N GLN A 174 -2.32 -4.35 -3.05
CA GLN A 174 -3.30 -4.49 -1.99
C GLN A 174 -4.03 -5.83 -2.15
N TYR A 175 -4.13 -6.62 -1.07
CA TYR A 175 -4.90 -7.86 -1.09
C TYR A 175 -5.35 -8.29 0.31
N ASN A 176 -6.64 -8.62 0.44
CA ASN A 176 -7.26 -9.12 1.66
C ASN A 176 -8.59 -9.82 1.32
N TYR A 177 -9.19 -10.53 2.25
CA TYR A 177 -10.40 -11.34 2.01
C TYR A 177 -11.68 -10.53 1.65
N LEU A 178 -11.67 -9.20 1.80
CA LEU A 178 -12.77 -8.35 1.30
C LEU A 178 -12.53 -7.86 -0.13
N ASP A 179 -11.28 -7.75 -0.54
CA ASP A 179 -10.87 -7.06 -1.78
C ASP A 179 -10.33 -8.04 -2.84
N GLU A 180 -10.84 -9.27 -2.89
CA GLU A 180 -10.42 -10.31 -3.86
C GLU A 180 -10.60 -9.89 -5.33
N LYS A 181 -11.54 -8.98 -5.61
CA LYS A 181 -11.86 -8.48 -6.96
C LYS A 181 -11.57 -6.99 -7.15
N ASN A 182 -10.89 -6.38 -6.17
CA ASN A 182 -10.56 -4.96 -6.21
C ASN A 182 -9.10 -4.76 -6.63
N GLN A 183 -8.81 -3.71 -7.41
CA GLN A 183 -7.48 -3.37 -7.93
C GLN A 183 -6.88 -4.52 -8.75
N ALA A 184 -5.69 -5.03 -8.41
CA ALA A 184 -5.11 -6.22 -9.04
C ALA A 184 -5.97 -7.48 -8.78
N GLY A 185 -6.44 -7.63 -7.55
CA GLY A 185 -7.26 -8.74 -7.10
C GLY A 185 -6.57 -10.09 -7.20
N THR A 186 -7.34 -11.17 -7.06
CA THR A 186 -6.84 -12.55 -7.20
C THR A 186 -6.27 -12.80 -8.59
N ASP A 187 -6.97 -12.33 -9.65
CA ASP A 187 -6.50 -12.50 -11.04
C ASP A 187 -5.14 -11.83 -11.27
N GLY A 188 -4.88 -10.68 -10.65
CA GLY A 188 -3.59 -9.99 -10.74
C GLY A 188 -2.50 -10.68 -9.93
N LEU A 189 -2.83 -11.19 -8.74
CA LEU A 189 -1.94 -11.98 -7.92
C LEU A 189 -1.43 -13.20 -8.69
N GLU A 190 -2.35 -14.01 -9.24
CA GLU A 190 -2.04 -15.20 -10.03
C GLU A 190 -1.25 -14.85 -11.32
N TYR A 191 -1.62 -13.74 -11.97
CA TYR A 191 -0.93 -13.28 -13.18
C TYR A 191 0.53 -12.93 -12.92
N ALA A 192 0.82 -12.16 -11.87
CA ALA A 192 2.18 -11.80 -11.50
C ALA A 192 3.00 -13.04 -11.08
N ALA A 193 2.42 -13.94 -10.30
CA ALA A 193 3.05 -15.19 -9.91
C ALA A 193 3.35 -16.09 -11.12
N GLY A 194 2.44 -16.15 -12.11
CA GLY A 194 2.65 -16.86 -13.38
C GLY A 194 3.84 -16.31 -14.20
N LYS A 195 4.17 -15.02 -14.03
CA LYS A 195 5.38 -14.38 -14.58
C LYS A 195 6.63 -14.59 -13.71
N LYS A 196 6.54 -15.42 -12.67
CA LYS A 196 7.59 -15.69 -11.68
C LYS A 196 8.02 -14.45 -10.88
N MET A 197 7.18 -13.44 -10.79
CA MET A 197 7.40 -12.29 -9.92
C MET A 197 7.11 -12.68 -8.47
N ALA A 198 7.88 -12.14 -7.54
CA ALA A 198 7.47 -12.16 -6.14
C ALA A 198 6.31 -11.17 -5.92
N VAL A 199 5.30 -11.58 -5.14
CA VAL A 199 4.18 -10.69 -4.83
C VAL A 199 4.20 -10.34 -3.34
N MET A 200 4.38 -9.04 -3.08
CA MET A 200 4.32 -8.46 -1.75
C MET A 200 2.92 -7.91 -1.52
N ILE A 201 2.33 -8.22 -0.38
CA ILE A 201 0.96 -7.78 -0.06
C ILE A 201 1.00 -6.61 0.91
N MET A 202 0.45 -5.47 0.48
CA MET A 202 0.13 -4.34 1.34
C MET A 202 -1.35 -4.36 1.74
N GLU A 203 -1.69 -3.72 2.86
CA GLU A 203 -3.05 -3.62 3.39
C GLU A 203 -3.76 -4.98 3.64
N PRO A 204 -3.07 -6.00 4.16
CA PRO A 204 -3.70 -7.29 4.45
C PRO A 204 -4.82 -7.18 5.48
N LEU A 205 -4.73 -6.15 6.34
CA LEU A 205 -5.70 -5.84 7.40
C LEU A 205 -6.51 -4.57 7.08
N ARG A 206 -6.53 -4.11 5.82
CA ARG A 206 -7.24 -2.89 5.40
C ARG A 206 -6.91 -1.68 6.29
N GLY A 207 -5.62 -1.43 6.50
CA GLY A 207 -5.18 -0.36 7.37
C GLY A 207 -5.42 -0.60 8.88
N GLY A 208 -5.66 -1.84 9.29
CA GLY A 208 -6.01 -2.25 10.66
C GLY A 208 -7.52 -2.42 10.88
N ASN A 209 -8.36 -2.08 9.92
CA ASN A 209 -9.81 -2.16 10.04
C ASN A 209 -10.33 -3.61 10.20
N LEU A 210 -9.60 -4.59 9.67
CA LEU A 210 -9.94 -6.01 9.81
C LEU A 210 -9.39 -6.65 11.11
N ALA A 211 -8.56 -5.93 11.86
CA ALA A 211 -7.88 -6.46 13.05
C ALA A 211 -8.33 -5.80 14.36
N GLY A 212 -8.68 -4.51 14.31
CA GLY A 212 -9.01 -3.71 15.48
C GLY A 212 -10.46 -3.89 15.94
N ARG A 213 -11.26 -2.83 15.86
CA ARG A 213 -12.68 -2.89 16.23
C ARG A 213 -13.51 -3.41 15.07
N VAL A 214 -13.71 -4.72 15.01
CA VAL A 214 -14.62 -5.29 14.02
C VAL A 214 -16.10 -5.06 14.44
N PRO A 215 -17.05 -4.94 13.49
CA PRO A 215 -18.48 -4.88 13.80
C PRO A 215 -18.93 -6.07 14.65
N ALA A 216 -19.86 -5.86 15.58
CA ALA A 216 -20.32 -6.92 16.50
C ALA A 216 -20.87 -8.17 15.77
N ALA A 217 -21.53 -7.99 14.62
CA ALA A 217 -22.01 -9.10 13.81
C ALA A 217 -20.86 -9.97 13.26
N ILE A 218 -19.76 -9.35 12.90
CA ILE A 218 -18.55 -10.04 12.44
C ILE A 218 -17.86 -10.74 13.61
N GLN A 219 -17.73 -10.06 14.76
CA GLN A 219 -17.18 -10.68 15.96
C GLN A 219 -17.94 -11.93 16.37
N ALA A 220 -19.26 -11.91 16.27
CA ALA A 220 -20.10 -13.07 16.56
C ALA A 220 -19.83 -14.27 15.62
N ILE A 221 -19.34 -14.03 14.39
CA ILE A 221 -18.93 -15.11 13.48
C ILE A 221 -17.61 -15.71 13.96
N TRP A 222 -16.63 -14.87 14.31
CA TRP A 222 -15.34 -15.31 14.83
C TRP A 222 -15.50 -16.06 16.16
N ASP A 223 -16.40 -15.61 17.04
CA ASP A 223 -16.67 -16.23 18.33
C ASP A 223 -17.30 -17.64 18.20
N LYS A 224 -18.02 -17.90 17.11
CA LYS A 224 -18.62 -19.22 16.80
C LYS A 224 -17.68 -20.14 16.03
N ALA A 225 -16.54 -19.66 15.56
CA ALA A 225 -15.59 -20.52 14.84
C ALA A 225 -15.06 -21.64 15.74
N PRO A 226 -14.88 -22.86 15.21
CA PRO A 226 -14.31 -23.98 15.98
C PRO A 226 -12.93 -23.68 16.52
N VAL A 227 -12.09 -23.06 15.68
CA VAL A 227 -10.75 -22.62 16.10
C VAL A 227 -10.81 -21.13 16.47
N LYS A 228 -10.37 -20.82 17.68
CA LYS A 228 -10.34 -19.45 18.17
C LYS A 228 -9.09 -18.75 17.67
N ARG A 229 -9.28 -17.73 16.84
CA ARG A 229 -8.24 -16.86 16.32
C ARG A 229 -8.69 -15.40 16.45
N SER A 230 -7.74 -14.50 16.59
CA SER A 230 -8.03 -13.08 16.51
C SER A 230 -8.49 -12.68 15.09
N PRO A 231 -9.20 -11.56 14.92
CA PRO A 231 -9.49 -11.03 13.58
C PRO A 231 -8.24 -10.81 12.72
N ALA A 232 -7.13 -10.38 13.34
CA ALA A 232 -5.83 -10.22 12.66
C ALA A 232 -5.29 -11.56 12.16
N GLU A 233 -5.30 -12.60 13.02
CA GLU A 233 -4.84 -13.94 12.66
C GLU A 233 -5.68 -14.52 11.51
N TRP A 234 -7.02 -14.38 11.53
CA TRP A 234 -7.89 -14.82 10.44
C TRP A 234 -7.50 -14.17 9.11
N ALA A 235 -7.31 -12.85 9.11
CA ALA A 235 -6.98 -12.10 7.91
C ALA A 235 -5.58 -12.41 7.37
N LEU A 236 -4.57 -12.49 8.25
CA LEU A 236 -3.20 -12.80 7.85
C LEU A 236 -3.08 -14.23 7.32
N ARG A 237 -3.68 -15.21 8.00
CA ARG A 237 -3.69 -16.61 7.53
C ARG A 237 -4.38 -16.74 6.19
N TRP A 238 -5.45 -15.99 5.95
CA TRP A 238 -6.13 -16.01 4.66
C TRP A 238 -5.20 -15.53 3.52
N VAL A 239 -4.46 -14.44 3.72
CA VAL A 239 -3.49 -13.97 2.73
C VAL A 239 -2.35 -14.97 2.54
N TRP A 240 -1.79 -15.51 3.62
CA TRP A 240 -0.71 -16.50 3.55
C TRP A 240 -1.16 -17.85 3.00
N ASN A 241 -2.45 -18.14 2.99
CA ASN A 241 -3.01 -19.34 2.40
C ASN A 241 -2.77 -19.44 0.89
N HIS A 242 -2.55 -18.28 0.22
CA HIS A 242 -2.21 -18.20 -1.18
C HIS A 242 -0.71 -18.49 -1.40
N PRO A 243 -0.35 -19.54 -2.16
CA PRO A 243 1.05 -19.88 -2.43
C PRO A 243 1.77 -18.82 -3.26
N GLU A 244 1.05 -18.00 -4.03
CA GLU A 244 1.54 -16.91 -4.86
C GLU A 244 2.08 -15.73 -4.04
N VAL A 245 1.63 -15.57 -2.82
CA VAL A 245 2.06 -14.47 -1.94
C VAL A 245 3.45 -14.75 -1.40
N THR A 246 4.39 -13.83 -1.57
CA THR A 246 5.75 -13.97 -1.04
C THR A 246 5.87 -13.36 0.35
N VAL A 247 5.51 -12.09 0.52
CA VAL A 247 5.60 -11.36 1.79
C VAL A 247 4.28 -10.64 2.06
N VAL A 248 3.85 -10.63 3.31
CA VAL A 248 2.71 -9.83 3.79
C VAL A 248 3.23 -8.72 4.69
N LEU A 249 2.97 -7.46 4.32
CA LEU A 249 3.41 -6.31 5.07
C LEU A 249 2.45 -5.98 6.21
N SER A 250 2.96 -5.85 7.42
CA SER A 250 2.21 -5.39 8.58
C SER A 250 2.89 -4.19 9.24
N GLY A 251 2.12 -3.14 9.50
CA GLY A 251 2.58 -1.95 10.22
C GLY A 251 2.38 -2.11 11.73
N MET A 252 3.15 -2.98 12.34
CA MET A 252 3.08 -3.37 13.74
C MET A 252 3.60 -2.25 14.64
N ASN A 253 2.72 -1.37 15.09
CA ASN A 253 3.05 -0.20 15.91
C ASN A 253 2.82 -0.40 17.42
N ASP A 254 2.60 -1.64 17.81
CA ASP A 254 2.48 -2.09 19.20
C ASP A 254 3.19 -3.44 19.36
N GLU A 255 3.85 -3.66 20.50
CA GLU A 255 4.63 -4.87 20.76
C GLU A 255 3.76 -6.12 20.72
N ALA A 256 2.51 -6.03 21.19
CA ALA A 256 1.56 -7.14 21.13
C ALA A 256 1.22 -7.54 19.69
N HIS A 257 1.16 -6.56 18.75
CA HIS A 257 0.98 -6.85 17.33
C HIS A 257 2.19 -7.57 16.74
N ILE A 258 3.41 -7.21 17.16
CA ILE A 258 4.65 -7.88 16.71
C ILE A 258 4.64 -9.32 17.18
N GLU A 259 4.41 -9.55 18.48
CA GLU A 259 4.39 -10.88 19.09
C GLU A 259 3.32 -11.78 18.44
N GLU A 260 2.10 -11.27 18.26
CA GLU A 260 1.03 -12.01 17.62
C GLU A 260 1.36 -12.37 16.17
N ASN A 261 1.81 -11.39 15.37
CA ASN A 261 2.10 -11.62 13.96
C ASN A 261 3.29 -12.58 13.76
N LEU A 262 4.33 -12.49 14.60
CA LEU A 262 5.44 -13.44 14.61
C LEU A 262 4.96 -14.85 14.89
N ARG A 263 4.16 -15.03 15.96
CA ARG A 263 3.57 -16.33 16.33
C ARG A 263 2.73 -16.93 15.20
N VAL A 264 1.91 -16.11 14.54
CA VAL A 264 1.08 -16.56 13.41
C VAL A 264 1.95 -16.94 12.21
N ALA A 265 2.99 -16.13 11.90
CA ALA A 265 3.92 -16.37 10.82
C ALA A 265 4.80 -17.63 11.00
N ASP A 266 4.89 -18.19 12.21
CA ASP A 266 5.60 -19.45 12.47
C ASP A 266 4.87 -20.67 11.89
N THR A 267 3.55 -20.57 11.68
CA THR A 267 2.69 -21.73 11.38
C THR A 267 1.76 -21.53 10.19
N ALA A 268 1.78 -20.36 9.53
CA ALA A 268 0.88 -20.03 8.42
C ALA A 268 1.37 -20.59 7.07
N LEU A 269 1.14 -21.87 6.84
CA LEU A 269 1.51 -22.53 5.58
C LEU A 269 0.54 -22.17 4.43
N PRO A 270 1.03 -22.16 3.18
CA PRO A 270 0.16 -22.11 2.00
C PRO A 270 -0.80 -23.31 1.98
N GLY A 271 -2.08 -23.06 1.64
CA GLY A 271 -3.11 -24.10 1.67
C GLY A 271 -3.39 -24.66 3.07
N GLY A 272 -2.93 -23.98 4.13
CA GLY A 272 -3.04 -24.47 5.52
C GLY A 272 -4.39 -24.22 6.20
N LEU A 273 -5.29 -23.44 5.58
CA LEU A 273 -6.66 -23.26 6.06
C LEU A 273 -7.54 -24.41 5.61
N LEU A 274 -8.29 -24.99 6.55
CA LEU A 274 -9.28 -26.03 6.26
C LEU A 274 -10.49 -25.40 5.56
N GLU A 275 -11.30 -26.23 4.89
CA GLU A 275 -12.55 -25.78 4.25
C GLU A 275 -13.49 -25.06 5.23
N GLU A 276 -13.56 -25.54 6.47
CA GLU A 276 -14.35 -24.92 7.54
C GLU A 276 -13.81 -23.53 7.94
N ASP A 277 -12.49 -23.34 7.95
CA ASP A 277 -11.83 -22.05 8.17
C ASP A 277 -12.20 -21.08 7.06
N LEU A 278 -12.08 -21.52 5.79
CA LEU A 278 -12.43 -20.73 4.62
C LEU A 278 -13.94 -20.38 4.61
N ALA A 279 -14.81 -21.33 4.93
CA ALA A 279 -16.24 -21.08 5.06
C ALA A 279 -16.55 -20.06 6.16
N THR A 280 -15.78 -20.06 7.24
CA THR A 280 -15.92 -19.06 8.32
C THR A 280 -15.51 -17.68 7.85
N ILE A 281 -14.39 -17.56 7.14
CA ILE A 281 -13.93 -16.30 6.55
C ILE A 281 -14.94 -15.79 5.49
N HIS A 282 -15.48 -16.68 4.65
CA HIS A 282 -16.50 -16.32 3.67
C HIS A 282 -17.76 -15.77 4.35
N ARG A 283 -18.25 -16.39 5.44
CA ARG A 283 -19.38 -15.84 6.21
C ARG A 283 -19.09 -14.46 6.76
N ALA A 284 -17.89 -14.22 7.29
CA ALA A 284 -17.49 -12.92 7.77
C ALA A 284 -17.41 -11.89 6.63
N ARG A 285 -16.82 -12.27 5.48
CA ARG A 285 -16.79 -11.46 4.27
C ARG A 285 -18.19 -11.07 3.80
N ASP A 286 -19.09 -12.04 3.70
CA ASP A 286 -20.45 -11.83 3.22
C ASP A 286 -21.23 -10.90 4.18
N GLU A 287 -21.00 -11.03 5.49
CA GLU A 287 -21.58 -10.14 6.47
C GLU A 287 -21.00 -8.72 6.40
N TYR A 288 -19.68 -8.57 6.17
CA TYR A 288 -19.08 -7.26 5.87
C TYR A 288 -19.76 -6.62 4.65
N TRP A 289 -19.99 -7.38 3.57
CA TRP A 289 -20.65 -6.89 2.37
C TRP A 289 -22.11 -6.50 2.62
N ARG A 290 -22.82 -7.25 3.47
CA ARG A 290 -24.17 -6.90 3.89
C ARG A 290 -24.24 -5.56 4.63
N LEU A 291 -23.22 -5.24 5.39
CA LEU A 291 -23.11 -3.98 6.14
C LEU A 291 -22.64 -2.80 5.26
N MET A 292 -22.11 -3.06 4.08
CA MET A 292 -21.70 -2.01 3.13
C MET A 292 -22.90 -1.27 2.54
N LYS A 293 -22.72 0.03 2.28
CA LYS A 293 -23.78 0.87 1.68
C LYS A 293 -23.95 0.63 0.18
N VAL A 294 -22.90 0.16 -0.50
CA VAL A 294 -22.90 -0.01 -1.95
C VAL A 294 -22.33 -1.38 -2.30
N GLY A 295 -23.10 -2.20 -3.00
CA GLY A 295 -22.70 -3.53 -3.47
C GLY A 295 -21.77 -3.47 -4.69
N CYS A 296 -20.79 -2.56 -4.71
CA CYS A 296 -19.80 -2.46 -5.77
C CYS A 296 -18.75 -3.56 -5.63
N THR A 297 -18.54 -4.32 -6.70
CA THR A 297 -17.53 -5.39 -6.77
C THR A 297 -16.18 -4.95 -7.32
N GLY A 298 -16.03 -3.65 -7.67
CA GLY A 298 -14.78 -3.13 -8.24
C GLY A 298 -14.48 -3.58 -9.67
N CYS A 299 -15.44 -4.19 -10.39
CA CYS A 299 -15.24 -4.81 -11.72
C CYS A 299 -14.79 -3.85 -12.83
N GLY A 300 -14.95 -2.53 -12.65
CA GLY A 300 -14.47 -1.51 -13.58
C GLY A 300 -15.27 -1.30 -14.87
N TYR A 301 -16.37 -2.02 -15.13
CA TYR A 301 -17.18 -1.84 -16.35
C TYR A 301 -17.78 -0.44 -16.51
N CYS A 302 -17.92 0.30 -15.41
CA CYS A 302 -18.36 1.70 -15.41
C CYS A 302 -17.24 2.69 -15.79
N MET A 303 -16.03 2.20 -16.03
CA MET A 303 -14.86 3.02 -16.37
C MET A 303 -14.52 2.89 -17.87
N PRO A 304 -13.89 3.91 -18.49
CA PRO A 304 -13.61 5.22 -17.92
C PRO A 304 -14.85 6.10 -17.77
N CYS A 305 -14.93 6.84 -16.67
CA CYS A 305 -15.98 7.84 -16.50
C CYS A 305 -15.67 9.08 -17.35
N PRO A 306 -16.60 9.59 -18.20
CA PRO A 306 -16.34 10.77 -19.03
C PRO A 306 -16.15 12.07 -18.24
N ALA A 307 -16.47 12.07 -16.95
CA ALA A 307 -16.22 13.17 -16.03
C ALA A 307 -14.97 12.97 -15.15
N GLY A 308 -14.20 11.89 -15.38
CA GLY A 308 -12.97 11.60 -14.63
C GLY A 308 -13.19 11.04 -13.22
N VAL A 309 -14.42 10.60 -12.86
CA VAL A 309 -14.67 9.99 -11.55
C VAL A 309 -14.08 8.58 -11.50
N ASP A 310 -13.29 8.28 -10.46
CA ASP A 310 -12.96 6.90 -10.09
C ASP A 310 -14.12 6.29 -9.30
N ILE A 311 -15.09 5.75 -10.03
CA ILE A 311 -16.33 5.23 -9.47
C ILE A 311 -16.08 4.08 -8.47
N PRO A 312 -15.30 3.02 -8.82
CA PRO A 312 -15.00 1.93 -7.89
C PRO A 312 -14.26 2.39 -6.63
N GLY A 313 -13.25 3.24 -6.79
CA GLY A 313 -12.47 3.77 -5.67
C GLY A 313 -13.30 4.64 -4.72
N CYS A 314 -14.17 5.48 -5.26
CA CYS A 314 -15.13 6.26 -4.47
C CYS A 314 -16.07 5.36 -3.65
N PHE A 315 -16.59 4.28 -4.23
CA PHE A 315 -17.45 3.33 -3.52
C PHE A 315 -16.69 2.52 -2.48
N ALA A 316 -15.47 2.10 -2.77
CA ALA A 316 -14.62 1.39 -1.80
C ALA A 316 -14.38 2.24 -0.54
N SER A 317 -14.01 3.52 -0.72
CA SER A 317 -13.83 4.47 0.38
C SER A 317 -15.13 4.73 1.16
N TYR A 318 -16.24 4.85 0.46
CA TYR A 318 -17.57 5.06 1.05
C TYR A 318 -18.03 3.88 1.91
N ASN A 319 -17.82 2.65 1.41
CA ASN A 319 -18.10 1.43 2.17
C ASN A 319 -17.18 1.32 3.39
N THR A 320 -15.91 1.64 3.25
CA THR A 320 -14.97 1.66 4.38
C THR A 320 -15.44 2.63 5.47
N HIS A 321 -15.88 3.82 5.08
CA HIS A 321 -16.43 4.79 6.03
C HIS A 321 -17.71 4.28 6.74
N ALA A 322 -18.57 3.55 6.03
CA ALA A 322 -19.79 2.98 6.61
C ALA A 322 -19.51 1.84 7.60
N LEU A 323 -18.55 0.97 7.24
CA LEU A 323 -18.13 -0.16 8.09
C LEU A 323 -17.42 0.29 9.37
N PHE A 324 -16.68 1.40 9.29
CA PHE A 324 -15.84 1.92 10.36
C PHE A 324 -16.10 3.41 10.62
N PRO A 325 -17.32 3.78 11.09
CA PRO A 325 -17.78 5.17 11.17
C PRO A 325 -16.97 6.03 12.15
N HIS A 326 -16.23 5.41 13.06
CA HIS A 326 -15.33 6.08 14.01
C HIS A 326 -13.90 6.28 13.48
N ASP A 327 -13.58 5.73 12.31
CA ASP A 327 -12.28 5.93 11.66
C ASP A 327 -12.27 7.25 10.88
N ARG A 328 -11.72 8.29 11.52
CA ARG A 328 -11.56 9.62 10.90
C ARG A 328 -10.55 9.62 9.74
N THR A 329 -9.70 8.60 9.63
CA THR A 329 -8.67 8.53 8.59
C THR A 329 -9.27 8.20 7.23
N THR A 330 -10.41 7.51 7.17
CA THR A 330 -11.06 7.11 5.91
C THR A 330 -11.39 8.32 5.01
N LYS A 331 -11.94 9.40 5.60
CA LYS A 331 -12.22 10.63 4.82
C LYS A 331 -10.93 11.31 4.37
N PHE A 332 -9.90 11.29 5.17
CA PHE A 332 -8.59 11.83 4.80
C PHE A 332 -7.95 11.03 3.67
N HIS A 333 -8.02 9.70 3.71
CA HIS A 333 -7.56 8.84 2.62
C HIS A 333 -8.35 9.10 1.33
N TYR A 334 -9.67 9.24 1.41
CA TYR A 334 -10.50 9.61 0.27
C TYR A 334 -10.06 10.94 -0.36
N ILE A 335 -9.80 11.96 0.46
CA ILE A 335 -9.30 13.26 0.01
C ILE A 335 -7.92 13.11 -0.64
N GLY A 336 -7.03 12.31 -0.07
CA GLY A 336 -5.70 12.05 -0.61
C GLY A 336 -5.75 11.40 -2.00
N GLN A 337 -6.54 10.35 -2.13
CA GLN A 337 -6.63 9.54 -3.34
C GLN A 337 -7.48 10.20 -4.44
N HIS A 338 -8.64 10.76 -4.07
CA HIS A 338 -9.63 11.23 -5.05
C HIS A 338 -9.73 12.76 -5.12
N GLY A 339 -9.23 13.48 -4.12
CA GLY A 339 -9.29 14.95 -4.05
C GLY A 339 -8.30 15.68 -4.94
N GLY A 340 -7.41 14.95 -5.62
CA GLY A 340 -6.36 15.52 -6.46
C GLY A 340 -5.13 15.99 -5.68
N LEU A 341 -4.91 15.47 -4.47
CA LEU A 341 -3.72 15.78 -3.68
C LEU A 341 -2.50 14.99 -4.19
N MET A 342 -2.69 13.71 -4.54
CA MET A 342 -1.65 12.77 -5.01
C MET A 342 -1.75 12.46 -6.52
N GLY A 343 -2.58 13.18 -7.28
CA GLY A 343 -2.79 12.91 -8.70
C GLY A 343 -3.91 13.77 -9.26
N GLU A 344 -4.52 13.33 -10.36
CA GLU A 344 -5.69 14.01 -10.92
C GLU A 344 -6.91 13.83 -10.00
N LYS A 345 -7.75 14.88 -9.94
CA LYS A 345 -8.99 14.80 -9.17
C LYS A 345 -9.94 13.78 -9.80
N SER A 346 -10.37 12.79 -9.01
CA SER A 346 -11.24 11.71 -9.46
C SER A 346 -12.43 11.47 -8.51
N SER A 347 -12.79 12.47 -7.73
CA SER A 347 -13.79 12.38 -6.67
C SER A 347 -15.23 12.32 -7.20
N ALA A 348 -16.15 11.83 -6.36
CA ALA A 348 -17.56 11.65 -6.69
C ALA A 348 -18.29 12.95 -7.09
N GLY A 349 -17.86 14.10 -6.54
CA GLY A 349 -18.39 15.41 -6.87
C GLY A 349 -18.19 15.87 -8.32
N LEU A 350 -17.31 15.21 -9.09
CA LEU A 350 -17.16 15.43 -10.53
C LEU A 350 -18.31 14.83 -11.35
N CYS A 351 -19.17 14.02 -10.75
CA CYS A 351 -20.22 13.29 -11.46
C CYS A 351 -21.23 14.21 -12.14
N ARG A 352 -21.33 14.14 -13.47
CA ARG A 352 -22.26 14.90 -14.30
C ARG A 352 -23.64 14.23 -14.44
N GLN A 353 -23.93 13.18 -13.69
CA GLN A 353 -25.21 12.45 -13.71
C GLN A 353 -25.62 11.91 -15.09
N CYS A 354 -24.68 11.62 -16.00
CA CYS A 354 -24.96 11.24 -17.40
C CYS A 354 -25.50 9.80 -17.56
N GLY A 355 -25.48 8.96 -16.53
CA GLY A 355 -26.07 7.60 -16.52
C GLY A 355 -25.31 6.51 -17.30
N LYS A 356 -24.21 6.82 -18.01
CA LYS A 356 -23.45 5.83 -18.80
C LYS A 356 -22.95 4.66 -17.93
N CYS A 357 -22.45 4.99 -16.73
CA CYS A 357 -21.93 3.99 -15.78
C CYS A 357 -23.02 3.05 -15.23
N ALA A 358 -24.26 3.54 -15.01
CA ALA A 358 -25.36 2.71 -14.53
C ALA A 358 -25.79 1.69 -15.59
N LYS A 359 -25.77 2.08 -16.89
CA LYS A 359 -26.08 1.17 -18.00
C LYS A 359 -25.02 0.06 -18.17
N ALA A 360 -23.76 0.36 -17.84
CA ALA A 360 -22.64 -0.57 -17.94
C ALA A 360 -22.43 -1.43 -16.69
N CYS A 361 -23.14 -1.15 -15.58
CA CYS A 361 -22.92 -1.83 -14.31
C CYS A 361 -23.60 -3.20 -14.27
N PRO A 362 -22.84 -4.32 -14.17
CA PRO A 362 -23.41 -5.66 -14.06
C PRO A 362 -24.23 -5.88 -12.76
N GLN A 363 -23.98 -5.04 -11.74
CA GLN A 363 -24.69 -5.07 -10.47
C GLN A 363 -25.96 -4.20 -10.47
N HIS A 364 -26.31 -3.58 -11.60
CA HIS A 364 -27.46 -2.69 -11.75
C HIS A 364 -27.52 -1.55 -10.70
N LEU A 365 -26.36 -1.08 -10.25
CA LEU A 365 -26.28 -0.01 -9.25
C LEU A 365 -26.76 1.33 -9.82
N PRO A 366 -27.55 2.12 -9.09
CA PRO A 366 -27.93 3.47 -9.47
C PRO A 366 -26.76 4.45 -9.22
N ILE A 367 -25.62 4.20 -9.92
CA ILE A 367 -24.33 4.86 -9.69
C ILE A 367 -24.43 6.38 -9.62
N PRO A 368 -25.16 7.08 -10.53
CA PRO A 368 -25.27 8.55 -10.44
C PRO A 368 -25.89 9.03 -9.12
N ALA A 369 -26.93 8.39 -8.62
CA ALA A 369 -27.54 8.73 -7.34
C ALA A 369 -26.61 8.45 -6.17
N LEU A 370 -25.97 7.28 -6.18
CA LEU A 370 -24.98 6.90 -5.15
C LEU A 370 -23.76 7.83 -5.13
N MET A 371 -23.32 8.37 -6.28
CA MET A 371 -22.24 9.36 -6.32
C MET A 371 -22.62 10.66 -5.62
N LYS A 372 -23.90 11.08 -5.65
CA LYS A 372 -24.34 12.24 -4.86
C LYS A 372 -24.22 11.97 -3.36
N ASP A 373 -24.58 10.78 -2.92
CA ASP A 373 -24.47 10.39 -1.51
C ASP A 373 -23.01 10.34 -1.07
N VAL A 374 -22.13 9.75 -1.89
CA VAL A 374 -20.69 9.75 -1.64
C VAL A 374 -20.14 11.18 -1.54
N ALA A 375 -20.46 12.05 -2.51
CA ALA A 375 -20.00 13.43 -2.49
C ALA A 375 -20.46 14.16 -1.23
N ARG A 376 -21.76 14.03 -0.88
CA ARG A 376 -22.33 14.65 0.32
C ARG A 376 -21.63 14.20 1.60
N GLU A 377 -21.35 12.91 1.74
CA GLU A 377 -20.81 12.34 2.98
C GLU A 377 -19.30 12.41 3.07
N MET A 378 -18.58 12.29 1.95
CA MET A 378 -17.11 12.19 1.92
C MET A 378 -16.39 13.51 1.59
N GLU A 379 -17.06 14.46 0.90
CA GLU A 379 -16.38 15.62 0.32
C GLU A 379 -16.63 16.95 1.04
N GLY A 380 -17.45 16.98 2.09
CA GLY A 380 -17.85 18.23 2.77
C GLY A 380 -16.67 19.14 3.21
N MET A 381 -15.50 18.57 3.47
CA MET A 381 -14.28 19.31 3.83
C MET A 381 -13.27 19.45 2.68
N MET A 382 -13.50 18.83 1.53
CA MET A 382 -12.52 18.80 0.43
C MET A 382 -12.21 20.19 -0.14
N GLY A 383 -13.23 21.05 -0.21
CA GLY A 383 -13.08 22.42 -0.72
C GLY A 383 -12.11 23.28 0.08
N VAL A 384 -11.92 22.95 1.36
CA VAL A 384 -11.01 23.68 2.26
C VAL A 384 -9.67 22.96 2.42
N VAL A 385 -9.72 21.65 2.65
CA VAL A 385 -8.53 20.84 3.00
C VAL A 385 -7.56 20.72 1.82
N VAL A 386 -8.05 20.47 0.61
CA VAL A 386 -7.17 20.25 -0.57
C VAL A 386 -6.42 21.53 -0.96
N PRO A 387 -7.04 22.72 -1.08
CA PRO A 387 -6.30 23.94 -1.37
C PRO A 387 -5.27 24.30 -0.30
N VAL A 388 -5.61 24.12 0.99
CA VAL A 388 -4.69 24.38 2.11
C VAL A 388 -3.48 23.47 2.07
N LEU A 389 -3.69 22.16 1.87
CA LEU A 389 -2.59 21.20 1.77
C LEU A 389 -1.73 21.43 0.53
N LYS A 390 -2.33 21.71 -0.63
CA LYS A 390 -1.58 22.06 -1.86
C LYS A 390 -0.79 23.36 -1.68
N GLY A 391 -1.37 24.36 -1.06
CA GLY A 391 -0.70 25.62 -0.74
C GLY A 391 0.48 25.41 0.22
N GLY A 392 0.30 24.60 1.26
CA GLY A 392 1.35 24.22 2.20
C GLY A 392 2.51 23.49 1.52
N LEU A 393 2.22 22.47 0.70
CA LEU A 393 3.22 21.74 -0.08
C LEU A 393 3.96 22.66 -1.07
N TRP A 394 3.24 23.54 -1.75
CA TRP A 394 3.85 24.53 -2.64
C TRP A 394 4.77 25.51 -1.90
N CYS A 395 4.35 25.99 -0.73
CA CYS A 395 5.18 26.87 0.12
C CYS A 395 6.43 26.15 0.62
N MET A 396 6.31 24.90 1.07
CA MET A 396 7.45 24.08 1.50
C MET A 396 8.45 23.85 0.37
N ASN A 397 7.97 23.53 -0.83
CA ASN A 397 8.80 23.35 -2.02
C ASN A 397 9.49 24.66 -2.44
N LYS A 398 8.77 25.79 -2.33
CA LYS A 398 9.34 27.13 -2.65
C LYS A 398 10.37 27.57 -1.60
N LEU A 399 10.11 27.34 -0.32
CA LEU A 399 11.07 27.62 0.77
C LEU A 399 12.30 26.72 0.68
N GLY A 400 12.14 25.44 0.30
CA GLY A 400 13.25 24.54 0.01
C GLY A 400 14.14 25.04 -1.14
N ARG A 401 13.54 25.59 -2.21
CA ARG A 401 14.29 26.21 -3.32
C ARG A 401 14.98 27.51 -2.91
N VAL A 402 14.32 28.38 -2.13
CA VAL A 402 14.88 29.63 -1.64
C VAL A 402 16.01 29.36 -0.64
N ARG A 403 15.86 28.39 0.26
CA ARG A 403 16.91 27.99 1.19
C ARG A 403 18.16 27.49 0.47
N ARG A 404 18.03 26.69 -0.60
CA ARG A 404 19.14 26.27 -1.47
C ARG A 404 19.81 27.44 -2.18
N PHE A 405 19.03 28.44 -2.62
CA PHE A 405 19.56 29.63 -3.27
C PHE A 405 20.32 30.57 -2.30
N VAL A 406 19.85 30.67 -1.06
CA VAL A 406 20.41 31.54 -0.02
C VAL A 406 21.59 30.92 0.72
N THR A 407 21.59 29.58 0.91
CA THR A 407 22.68 28.90 1.65
C THR A 407 23.89 28.59 0.77
N GLY A 408 23.84 28.86 -0.54
CA GLY A 408 24.97 28.63 -1.44
C GLY A 408 25.51 27.19 -1.45
N ASP A 409 24.65 26.24 -1.10
CA ASP A 409 25.03 24.82 -1.01
C ASP A 409 25.30 24.28 -2.41
N LYS A 410 26.53 24.53 -2.89
CA LYS A 410 27.18 23.93 -4.05
C LYS A 410 27.94 22.69 -3.62
N SER A 411 27.39 21.89 -2.74
CA SER A 411 27.95 20.57 -2.50
C SER A 411 27.46 19.63 -3.61
N HIS A 412 28.41 19.40 -4.49
CA HIS A 412 28.42 18.49 -5.64
C HIS A 412 27.85 19.05 -6.95
N ALA A 413 28.78 19.72 -7.69
CA ALA A 413 28.79 19.65 -9.14
C ALA A 413 29.37 18.30 -9.58
#